data_da85f4406a972d353ac6104ae5fa921b
#
_entry.id   da85f4406a972d353ac6104ae5fa921b
#
_cell.length_a   1.000
_cell.length_b   1.000
_cell.length_c   1.000
_cell.angle_alpha   90.00
_cell.angle_beta   90.00
_cell.angle_gamma   90.00
#
_symmetry.space_group_name_H-M   'P 1'
#
loop_
_entity.id
_entity.type
_entity.pdbx_description
1 polymer ?
#
loop_
_entity_poly.entity_id
_entity_poly.type
_entity_poly.pdbx_seq_one_letter_code
_entity_poly.pdbx_strand_id
1 'polypeptide(L)'
;FIPSRGGGMTRSAVCRKGSRMENIDDIIKRIFRESIQIKEVFLRDNLDRITRVVDVITEALKKGNKILLFGNGGSAADAQHIAGEFVNRFLIERPPLPAIALTTDTSVLTSIGNDYDFAEVFSKQIRALGQEGDIAWGFSTSGGSVNVIRALEAAKKMGLVTIGFTGRDGGTVGMISDYHLNVPSNVTPRVQEVHIVVSHTICELVDWRLFQRPD
;
A
#
# COMPACT_ATOMS: atom_id res chain seq x y z
N PHE A 1 25.37 -71.45 -33.61
CA PHE A 1 26.60 -71.14 -32.86
C PHE A 1 26.33 -70.03 -31.89
N ILE A 2 26.40 -70.35 -30.62
CA ILE A 2 26.37 -69.46 -29.43
C ILE A 2 27.80 -68.84 -29.29
N PRO A 3 28.09 -67.68 -28.59
CA PRO A 3 27.61 -67.28 -27.28
C PRO A 3 27.37 -65.74 -27.08
N SER A 4 26.43 -65.33 -26.27
CA SER A 4 26.49 -64.83 -24.87
C SER A 4 27.62 -63.82 -24.47
N ARG A 5 27.19 -62.67 -23.95
CA ARG A 5 27.68 -61.88 -22.76
C ARG A 5 26.85 -60.59 -22.74
N GLY A 6 26.00 -60.23 -21.84
CA GLY A 6 26.29 -60.09 -20.41
C GLY A 6 26.86 -58.69 -20.16
N GLY A 7 26.04 -57.67 -20.12
CA GLY A 7 26.43 -56.33 -19.71
C GLY A 7 25.37 -55.74 -18.77
N GLY A 8 25.58 -55.95 -17.47
CA GLY A 8 24.70 -55.44 -16.43
C GLY A 8 24.75 -53.92 -16.41
N MET A 9 23.62 -53.26 -16.67
CA MET A 9 23.42 -51.85 -16.38
C MET A 9 23.14 -51.68 -14.87
N THR A 10 24.16 -51.22 -14.16
CA THR A 10 23.98 -50.73 -12.80
C THR A 10 23.09 -49.49 -12.84
N ARG A 11 21.82 -49.67 -12.40
CA ARG A 11 20.92 -48.55 -12.10
C ARG A 11 21.52 -47.76 -10.92
N SER A 12 22.16 -46.63 -11.22
CA SER A 12 22.48 -45.63 -10.21
C SER A 12 21.16 -45.15 -9.60
N ALA A 13 20.96 -45.47 -8.34
CA ALA A 13 19.89 -44.96 -7.54
C ALA A 13 20.13 -43.44 -7.33
N VAL A 14 19.49 -42.62 -8.16
CA VAL A 14 19.37 -41.18 -7.90
C VAL A 14 18.54 -41.05 -6.60
N CYS A 15 19.25 -40.84 -5.50
CA CYS A 15 18.68 -40.51 -4.20
C CYS A 15 17.89 -39.20 -4.37
N ARG A 16 16.60 -39.29 -4.67
CA ARG A 16 15.67 -38.16 -4.56
C ARG A 16 15.69 -37.78 -3.08
N LYS A 17 16.38 -36.68 -2.75
CA LYS A 17 16.16 -35.99 -1.47
C LYS A 17 14.67 -35.73 -1.37
N GLY A 18 13.97 -36.51 -0.56
CA GLY A 18 12.55 -36.31 -0.26
C GLY A 18 12.38 -34.92 0.29
N SER A 19 11.69 -34.05 -0.44
CA SER A 19 11.24 -32.77 0.10
C SER A 19 10.35 -33.09 1.29
N ARG A 20 10.85 -32.83 2.50
CA ARG A 20 10.06 -32.93 3.72
C ARG A 20 8.81 -32.06 3.49
N MET A 21 7.61 -32.64 3.51
CA MET A 21 6.39 -31.84 3.42
C MET A 21 6.42 -30.83 4.56
N GLU A 22 6.30 -29.54 4.20
CA GLU A 22 6.28 -28.45 5.17
C GLU A 22 5.07 -28.66 6.09
N ASN A 23 5.27 -28.73 7.40
CA ASN A 23 4.18 -28.86 8.34
C ASN A 23 3.55 -27.49 8.66
N ILE A 24 2.39 -27.47 9.31
CA ILE A 24 1.66 -26.22 9.62
C ILE A 24 2.53 -25.25 10.44
N ASP A 25 3.30 -25.73 11.40
CA ASP A 25 4.16 -24.90 12.23
C ASP A 25 5.28 -24.23 11.40
N ASP A 26 5.85 -24.97 10.44
CA ASP A 26 6.88 -24.42 9.55
C ASP A 26 6.29 -23.33 8.63
N ILE A 27 5.05 -23.54 8.14
CA ILE A 27 4.31 -22.54 7.34
C ILE A 27 4.06 -21.28 8.17
N ILE A 28 3.54 -21.41 9.39
CA ILE A 28 3.31 -20.27 10.28
C ILE A 28 4.59 -19.49 10.52
N LYS A 29 5.66 -20.17 10.93
CA LYS A 29 6.97 -19.55 11.20
C LYS A 29 7.54 -18.84 9.97
N ARG A 30 7.39 -19.42 8.79
CA ARG A 30 7.82 -18.81 7.53
C ARG A 30 7.05 -17.52 7.24
N ILE A 31 5.73 -17.54 7.37
CA ILE A 31 4.88 -16.35 7.15
C ILE A 31 5.30 -15.18 8.05
N PHE A 32 5.50 -15.44 9.35
CA PHE A 32 5.92 -14.41 10.29
C PHE A 32 7.34 -13.89 10.00
N ARG A 33 8.29 -14.77 9.65
CA ARG A 33 9.65 -14.36 9.28
C ARG A 33 9.66 -13.49 8.04
N GLU A 34 8.92 -13.87 7.00
CA GLU A 34 8.77 -13.06 5.77
C GLU A 34 8.20 -11.68 6.09
N SER A 35 7.18 -11.60 6.96
CA SER A 35 6.56 -10.35 7.39
C SER A 35 7.54 -9.44 8.16
N ILE A 36 8.34 -9.99 9.06
CA ILE A 36 9.36 -9.24 9.81
C ILE A 36 10.44 -8.75 8.84
N GLN A 37 10.99 -9.64 8.03
CA GLN A 37 12.07 -9.32 7.11
C GLN A 37 11.72 -8.20 6.12
N ILE A 38 10.51 -8.23 5.52
CA ILE A 38 10.12 -7.20 4.56
C ILE A 38 9.93 -5.84 5.22
N LYS A 39 9.47 -5.78 6.47
CA LYS A 39 9.36 -4.54 7.24
C LYS A 39 10.74 -3.93 7.53
N GLU A 40 11.72 -4.76 7.91
CA GLU A 40 13.10 -4.32 8.16
C GLU A 40 13.77 -3.77 6.89
N VAL A 41 13.60 -4.48 5.76
CA VAL A 41 14.10 -4.03 4.45
C VAL A 41 13.47 -2.70 4.07
N PHE A 42 12.14 -2.60 4.18
CA PHE A 42 11.42 -1.38 3.84
C PHE A 42 11.87 -0.19 4.70
N LEU A 43 11.95 -0.36 6.02
CA LEU A 43 12.35 0.70 6.95
C LEU A 43 13.74 1.26 6.63
N ARG A 44 14.72 0.38 6.40
CA ARG A 44 16.09 0.78 6.07
C ARG A 44 16.16 1.72 4.86
N ASP A 45 15.34 1.45 3.84
CA ASP A 45 15.42 2.13 2.54
C ASP A 45 14.45 3.33 2.42
N ASN A 46 13.54 3.53 3.40
CA ASN A 46 12.47 4.53 3.29
C ASN A 46 12.33 5.51 4.46
N LEU A 47 13.23 5.50 5.43
CA LEU A 47 13.12 6.37 6.63
C LEU A 47 12.93 7.84 6.27
N ASP A 48 13.78 8.39 5.40
CA ASP A 48 13.70 9.79 4.95
C ASP A 48 12.43 10.07 4.15
N ARG A 49 11.96 9.08 3.37
CA ARG A 49 10.73 9.23 2.58
C ARG A 49 9.49 9.29 3.46
N ILE A 50 9.44 8.47 4.52
CA ILE A 50 8.37 8.53 5.53
C ILE A 50 8.34 9.92 6.17
N THR A 51 9.49 10.43 6.59
CA THR A 51 9.60 11.77 7.19
C THR A 51 9.06 12.85 6.26
N ARG A 52 9.40 12.83 4.98
CA ARG A 52 8.88 13.80 3.99
C ARG A 52 7.36 13.67 3.80
N VAL A 53 6.82 12.46 3.81
CA VAL A 53 5.37 12.24 3.73
C VAL A 53 4.67 12.81 4.96
N VAL A 54 5.22 12.60 6.15
CA VAL A 54 4.72 13.20 7.39
C VAL A 54 4.72 14.73 7.31
N ASP A 55 5.83 15.32 6.85
CA ASP A 55 5.96 16.78 6.76
C ASP A 55 4.94 17.37 5.79
N VAL A 56 4.74 16.79 4.60
CA VAL A 56 3.78 17.32 3.62
C VAL A 56 2.33 17.16 4.08
N ILE A 57 1.96 16.06 4.72
CA ILE A 57 0.62 15.88 5.30
C ILE A 57 0.40 16.89 6.43
N THR A 58 1.37 17.07 7.31
CA THR A 58 1.29 18.03 8.41
C THR A 58 1.07 19.45 7.90
N GLU A 59 1.83 19.87 6.89
CA GLU A 59 1.68 21.21 6.30
C GLU A 59 0.35 21.41 5.56
N ALA A 60 -0.16 20.37 4.88
CA ALA A 60 -1.47 20.41 4.26
C ALA A 60 -2.58 20.60 5.32
N LEU A 61 -2.54 19.81 6.40
CA LEU A 61 -3.52 19.89 7.49
C LEU A 61 -3.47 21.24 8.22
N LYS A 62 -2.28 21.82 8.47
CA LYS A 62 -2.13 23.16 9.04
C LYS A 62 -2.78 24.25 8.18
N LYS A 63 -2.81 24.08 6.88
CA LYS A 63 -3.44 25.00 5.93
C LYS A 63 -4.96 24.78 5.78
N GLY A 64 -5.53 23.82 6.48
CA GLY A 64 -6.95 23.46 6.41
C GLY A 64 -7.31 22.55 5.23
N ASN A 65 -6.32 21.98 4.55
CA ASN A 65 -6.52 20.98 3.51
C ASN A 65 -6.89 19.62 4.13
N LYS A 66 -7.40 18.70 3.30
CA LYS A 66 -7.84 17.35 3.68
C LYS A 66 -7.04 16.26 2.99
N ILE A 67 -7.21 15.03 3.49
CA ILE A 67 -6.62 13.81 2.93
C ILE A 67 -7.73 13.01 2.23
N LEU A 68 -7.53 12.66 0.97
CA LEU A 68 -8.39 11.80 0.17
C LEU A 68 -7.68 10.46 -0.04
N LEU A 69 -8.22 9.38 0.55
CA LEU A 69 -7.58 8.05 0.55
C LEU A 69 -8.35 7.09 -0.36
N PHE A 70 -7.66 6.30 -1.15
CA PHE A 70 -8.28 5.35 -2.07
C PHE A 70 -7.37 4.16 -2.42
N GLY A 71 -8.01 3.04 -2.75
CA GLY A 71 -7.38 1.79 -3.13
C GLY A 71 -8.43 0.72 -3.40
N ASN A 72 -8.02 -0.50 -3.72
CA ASN A 72 -8.91 -1.61 -4.04
C ASN A 72 -8.78 -2.76 -3.04
N GLY A 73 -9.86 -3.50 -2.79
CA GLY A 73 -9.86 -4.69 -1.94
C GLY A 73 -9.32 -4.41 -0.53
N GLY A 74 -8.25 -5.11 -0.11
CA GLY A 74 -7.59 -4.87 1.18
C GLY A 74 -7.04 -3.45 1.31
N SER A 75 -6.52 -2.87 0.22
CA SER A 75 -6.09 -1.46 0.19
C SER A 75 -7.25 -0.46 0.32
N ALA A 76 -8.49 -0.84 -0.05
CA ALA A 76 -9.68 -0.04 0.24
C ALA A 76 -10.00 -0.07 1.75
N ALA A 77 -9.84 -1.22 2.38
CA ALA A 77 -10.00 -1.36 3.83
C ALA A 77 -8.94 -0.52 4.59
N ASP A 78 -7.67 -0.55 4.14
CA ASP A 78 -6.61 0.30 4.69
C ASP A 78 -6.96 1.79 4.54
N ALA A 79 -7.46 2.23 3.38
CA ALA A 79 -7.87 3.61 3.17
C ALA A 79 -8.97 4.06 4.15
N GLN A 80 -9.97 3.20 4.40
CA GLN A 80 -11.04 3.47 5.38
C GLN A 80 -10.51 3.51 6.80
N HIS A 81 -9.67 2.55 7.17
CA HIS A 81 -9.04 2.48 8.48
C HIS A 81 -8.27 3.76 8.76
N ILE A 82 -7.37 4.15 7.88
CA ILE A 82 -6.52 5.34 8.07
C ILE A 82 -7.34 6.65 8.06
N ALA A 83 -8.38 6.77 7.24
CA ALA A 83 -9.30 7.90 7.33
C ALA A 83 -9.94 8.00 8.72
N GLY A 84 -10.32 6.87 9.31
CA GLY A 84 -10.85 6.80 10.67
C GLY A 84 -9.86 7.28 11.73
N GLU A 85 -8.57 6.91 11.60
CA GLU A 85 -7.52 7.35 12.52
C GLU A 85 -7.32 8.88 12.50
N PHE A 86 -7.42 9.52 11.34
CA PHE A 86 -7.34 10.98 11.23
C PHE A 86 -8.61 11.66 11.76
N VAL A 87 -9.80 11.18 11.38
CA VAL A 87 -11.08 11.82 11.71
C VAL A 87 -11.43 11.69 13.19
N ASN A 88 -11.20 10.54 13.80
CA ASN A 88 -11.46 10.34 15.23
C ASN A 88 -10.23 10.77 16.04
N ARG A 89 -9.33 9.83 16.34
CA ARG A 89 -8.03 10.04 17.00
C ARG A 89 -7.19 8.77 16.80
N PHE A 90 -5.87 8.89 16.86
CA PHE A 90 -4.99 7.73 16.87
C PHE A 90 -4.60 7.36 18.32
N LEU A 91 -3.47 7.81 18.81
CA LEU A 91 -2.99 7.45 20.16
C LEU A 91 -3.27 8.54 21.22
N ILE A 92 -3.49 9.77 20.81
CA ILE A 92 -3.70 10.93 21.69
C ILE A 92 -5.06 11.57 21.49
N GLU A 93 -5.59 12.22 22.52
CA GLU A 93 -6.78 13.06 22.39
C GLU A 93 -6.41 14.37 21.69
N ARG A 94 -7.10 14.70 20.61
CA ARG A 94 -6.85 15.90 19.79
C ARG A 94 -8.06 16.26 18.95
N PRO A 95 -8.14 17.47 18.37
CA PRO A 95 -9.19 17.81 17.42
C PRO A 95 -9.21 16.90 16.19
N PRO A 96 -10.39 16.63 15.60
CA PRO A 96 -10.52 15.87 14.36
C PRO A 96 -9.68 16.46 13.21
N LEU A 97 -9.05 15.60 12.42
CA LEU A 97 -8.33 15.97 11.22
C LEU A 97 -9.10 15.54 9.96
N PRO A 98 -9.21 16.40 8.92
CA PRO A 98 -10.06 16.12 7.77
C PRO A 98 -9.46 15.05 6.85
N ALA A 99 -10.10 13.87 6.80
CA ALA A 99 -9.74 12.77 5.93
C ALA A 99 -10.98 12.06 5.39
N ILE A 100 -10.97 11.63 4.14
CA ILE A 100 -12.09 10.95 3.48
C ILE A 100 -11.57 9.73 2.72
N ALA A 101 -12.12 8.55 3.02
CA ALA A 101 -11.92 7.36 2.21
C ALA A 101 -12.90 7.36 1.03
N LEU A 102 -12.42 7.44 -0.20
CA LEU A 102 -13.23 7.42 -1.41
C LEU A 102 -13.80 6.02 -1.76
N THR A 103 -13.75 5.11 -0.80
CA THR A 103 -14.10 3.69 -0.94
C THR A 103 -15.36 3.31 -0.18
N THR A 104 -16.09 4.28 0.39
CA THR A 104 -17.20 4.03 1.33
C THR A 104 -18.58 4.28 0.74
N ASP A 105 -18.75 5.26 -0.13
CA ASP A 105 -20.05 5.59 -0.72
C ASP A 105 -20.39 4.60 -1.85
N THR A 106 -21.19 3.60 -1.49
CA THR A 106 -21.59 2.53 -2.43
C THR A 106 -22.43 3.05 -3.59
N SER A 107 -23.23 4.10 -3.38
CA SER A 107 -24.02 4.71 -4.46
C SER A 107 -23.12 5.39 -5.49
N VAL A 108 -22.12 6.14 -5.03
CA VAL A 108 -21.12 6.77 -5.90
C VAL A 108 -20.29 5.73 -6.64
N LEU A 109 -19.78 4.72 -5.94
CA LEU A 109 -18.96 3.67 -6.56
C LEU A 109 -19.74 2.88 -7.62
N THR A 110 -20.97 2.47 -7.30
CA THR A 110 -21.78 1.66 -8.22
C THR A 110 -22.32 2.44 -9.40
N SER A 111 -22.76 3.70 -9.22
CA SER A 111 -23.23 4.54 -10.32
C SER A 111 -22.10 4.86 -11.30
N ILE A 112 -20.92 5.24 -10.82
CA ILE A 112 -19.77 5.51 -11.68
C ILE A 112 -19.35 4.24 -12.43
N GLY A 113 -19.29 3.10 -11.73
CA GLY A 113 -18.92 1.82 -12.34
C GLY A 113 -19.94 1.33 -13.37
N ASN A 114 -21.23 1.62 -13.18
CA ASN A 114 -22.29 1.24 -14.12
C ASN A 114 -22.37 2.19 -15.33
N ASP A 115 -22.31 3.50 -15.10
CA ASP A 115 -22.59 4.51 -16.14
C ASP A 115 -21.34 4.85 -16.97
N TYR A 116 -20.14 4.58 -16.47
CA TYR A 116 -18.88 4.91 -17.14
C TYR A 116 -17.93 3.71 -17.17
N ASP A 117 -17.01 3.63 -16.18
CA ASP A 117 -15.99 2.58 -16.05
C ASP A 117 -15.51 2.52 -14.60
N PHE A 118 -15.21 1.34 -14.09
CA PHE A 118 -14.61 1.17 -12.76
C PHE A 118 -13.25 1.91 -12.61
N ALA A 119 -12.58 2.16 -13.72
CA ALA A 119 -11.37 2.97 -13.75
C ALA A 119 -11.58 4.43 -13.36
N GLU A 120 -12.82 4.94 -13.38
CA GLU A 120 -13.16 6.34 -13.05
C GLU A 120 -13.68 6.52 -11.62
N VAL A 121 -13.87 5.45 -10.85
CA VAL A 121 -14.55 5.52 -9.55
C VAL A 121 -13.88 6.46 -8.55
N PHE A 122 -12.55 6.58 -8.57
CA PHE A 122 -11.82 7.49 -7.70
C PHE A 122 -11.55 8.84 -8.37
N SER A 123 -11.21 8.85 -9.66
CA SER A 123 -10.91 10.08 -10.39
C SER A 123 -12.09 11.06 -10.43
N LYS A 124 -13.34 10.58 -10.54
CA LYS A 124 -14.54 11.41 -10.45
C LYS A 124 -14.71 12.01 -9.07
N GLN A 125 -14.48 11.23 -8.01
CA GLN A 125 -14.56 11.73 -6.63
C GLN A 125 -13.44 12.75 -6.33
N ILE A 126 -12.21 12.53 -6.83
CA ILE A 126 -11.13 13.53 -6.74
C ILE A 126 -11.55 14.82 -7.41
N ARG A 127 -12.12 14.78 -8.63
CA ARG A 127 -12.59 15.99 -9.32
C ARG A 127 -13.74 16.72 -8.61
N ALA A 128 -14.57 15.99 -7.86
CA ALA A 128 -15.70 16.57 -7.13
C ALA A 128 -15.31 17.15 -5.77
N LEU A 129 -14.37 16.53 -5.06
CA LEU A 129 -14.07 16.80 -3.64
C LEU A 129 -12.71 17.45 -3.42
N GLY A 130 -11.78 17.29 -4.37
CA GLY A 130 -10.40 17.76 -4.26
C GLY A 130 -10.29 19.26 -4.44
N GLN A 131 -9.37 19.87 -3.70
CA GLN A 131 -8.97 21.24 -3.78
C GLN A 131 -7.44 21.35 -3.86
N GLU A 132 -6.92 22.43 -4.39
CA GLU A 132 -5.47 22.67 -4.44
C GLU A 132 -4.85 22.59 -3.03
N GLY A 133 -3.75 21.87 -2.93
CA GLY A 133 -3.05 21.62 -1.67
C GLY A 133 -3.58 20.44 -0.83
N ASP A 134 -4.71 19.83 -1.21
CA ASP A 134 -5.15 18.57 -0.57
C ASP A 134 -4.17 17.42 -0.84
N ILE A 135 -4.24 16.39 -0.03
CA ILE A 135 -3.48 15.16 -0.20
C ILE A 135 -4.33 14.08 -0.89
N ALA A 136 -3.84 13.54 -1.99
CA ALA A 136 -4.39 12.36 -2.66
C ALA A 136 -3.49 11.15 -2.35
N TRP A 137 -3.95 10.24 -1.47
CA TRP A 137 -3.19 9.09 -1.00
C TRP A 137 -3.72 7.80 -1.58
N GLY A 138 -3.04 7.27 -2.60
CA GLY A 138 -3.42 6.09 -3.34
C GLY A 138 -2.63 4.84 -2.94
N PHE A 139 -3.34 3.70 -2.78
CA PHE A 139 -2.77 2.40 -2.48
C PHE A 139 -2.95 1.44 -3.66
N SER A 140 -1.86 0.86 -4.14
CA SER A 140 -1.87 -0.17 -5.19
C SER A 140 -0.73 -1.17 -5.01
N THR A 141 -1.01 -2.35 -4.49
CA THR A 141 0.01 -3.39 -4.24
C THR A 141 0.76 -3.84 -5.51
N SER A 142 0.17 -3.64 -6.68
CA SER A 142 0.81 -3.91 -7.98
C SER A 142 1.48 -2.69 -8.62
N GLY A 143 1.17 -1.48 -8.13
CA GLY A 143 1.55 -0.23 -8.80
C GLY A 143 0.85 0.06 -10.13
N GLY A 144 -0.06 -0.85 -10.57
CA GLY A 144 -0.70 -0.80 -11.90
C GLY A 144 -2.22 -0.66 -11.88
N SER A 145 -2.87 -0.38 -10.74
CA SER A 145 -4.33 -0.24 -10.66
C SER A 145 -4.81 0.99 -11.42
N VAL A 146 -5.54 0.80 -12.53
CA VAL A 146 -5.93 1.87 -13.46
C VAL A 146 -6.75 2.96 -12.77
N ASN A 147 -7.71 2.61 -11.90
CA ASN A 147 -8.50 3.57 -11.16
C ASN A 147 -7.68 4.42 -10.17
N VAL A 148 -6.65 3.84 -9.55
CA VAL A 148 -5.70 4.57 -8.69
C VAL A 148 -4.83 5.51 -9.53
N ILE A 149 -4.33 5.05 -10.67
CA ILE A 149 -3.54 5.86 -11.62
C ILE A 149 -4.35 7.08 -12.07
N ARG A 150 -5.57 6.88 -12.59
CA ARG A 150 -6.46 7.97 -13.06
C ARG A 150 -6.80 8.97 -11.96
N ALA A 151 -6.96 8.50 -10.72
CA ALA A 151 -7.20 9.37 -9.57
C ALA A 151 -5.99 10.25 -9.25
N LEU A 152 -4.77 9.68 -9.22
CA LEU A 152 -3.53 10.44 -8.99
C LEU A 152 -3.26 11.43 -10.12
N GLU A 153 -3.50 11.05 -11.38
CA GLU A 153 -3.39 11.99 -12.53
C GLU A 153 -4.39 13.15 -12.44
N ALA A 154 -5.65 12.87 -12.02
CA ALA A 154 -6.64 13.91 -11.79
C ALA A 154 -6.23 14.82 -10.64
N ALA A 155 -5.74 14.27 -9.54
CA ALA A 155 -5.23 15.01 -8.39
C ALA A 155 -4.11 15.97 -8.78
N LYS A 156 -3.10 15.51 -9.53
CA LYS A 156 -2.00 16.36 -9.99
C LYS A 156 -2.48 17.53 -10.85
N LYS A 157 -3.43 17.29 -11.77
CA LYS A 157 -4.01 18.34 -12.63
C LYS A 157 -4.74 19.41 -11.84
N MET A 158 -5.22 19.07 -10.64
CA MET A 158 -5.94 19.98 -9.74
C MET A 158 -5.05 20.60 -8.64
N GLY A 159 -3.73 20.34 -8.66
CA GLY A 159 -2.80 20.89 -7.67
C GLY A 159 -2.83 20.19 -6.31
N LEU A 160 -3.37 18.95 -6.23
CA LEU A 160 -3.24 18.13 -5.04
C LEU A 160 -1.83 17.52 -4.98
N VAL A 161 -1.34 17.30 -3.77
CA VAL A 161 -0.11 16.53 -3.54
C VAL A 161 -0.43 15.04 -3.57
N THR A 162 0.31 14.27 -4.37
CA THR A 162 0.06 12.85 -4.57
C THR A 162 1.02 11.95 -3.79
N ILE A 163 0.48 11.00 -3.03
CA ILE A 163 1.22 9.98 -2.30
C ILE A 163 0.81 8.62 -2.84
N GLY A 164 1.79 7.83 -3.32
CA GLY A 164 1.59 6.48 -3.83
C GLY A 164 2.22 5.43 -2.94
N PHE A 165 1.40 4.49 -2.42
CA PHE A 165 1.86 3.30 -1.73
C PHE A 165 1.76 2.10 -2.66
N THR A 166 2.89 1.42 -2.90
CA THR A 166 2.97 0.35 -3.90
C THR A 166 3.71 -0.88 -3.38
N GLY A 167 3.68 -1.93 -4.18
CA GLY A 167 4.53 -3.11 -4.06
C GLY A 167 5.28 -3.37 -5.36
N ARG A 168 5.93 -4.52 -5.46
CA ARG A 168 6.71 -4.96 -6.62
C ARG A 168 7.80 -3.94 -6.99
N ASP A 169 7.77 -3.45 -8.21
CA ASP A 169 8.65 -2.43 -8.77
C ASP A 169 8.09 -0.99 -8.68
N GLY A 170 6.92 -0.83 -8.08
CA GLY A 170 6.25 0.45 -7.95
C GLY A 170 5.29 0.80 -9.09
N GLY A 171 5.49 0.24 -10.26
CA GLY A 171 4.65 0.44 -11.45
C GLY A 171 4.39 1.91 -11.80
N THR A 172 3.31 2.16 -12.53
CA THR A 172 2.91 3.51 -12.97
C THR A 172 2.56 4.42 -11.78
N VAL A 173 1.92 3.87 -10.72
CA VAL A 173 1.61 4.66 -9.51
C VAL A 173 2.87 5.26 -8.90
N GLY A 174 3.95 4.48 -8.81
CA GLY A 174 5.23 4.97 -8.30
C GLY A 174 5.84 6.08 -9.15
N MET A 175 5.73 5.96 -10.47
CA MET A 175 6.29 6.95 -11.41
C MET A 175 5.57 8.30 -11.38
N ILE A 176 4.26 8.30 -11.15
CA ILE A 176 3.45 9.52 -11.22
C ILE A 176 3.24 10.21 -9.88
N SER A 177 3.51 9.55 -8.75
CA SER A 177 3.33 10.13 -7.42
C SER A 177 4.45 11.11 -7.07
N ASP A 178 4.11 12.21 -6.38
CA ASP A 178 5.10 13.17 -5.86
C ASP A 178 5.90 12.55 -4.71
N TYR A 179 5.23 11.75 -3.89
CA TYR A 179 5.83 10.95 -2.81
C TYR A 179 5.51 9.48 -3.02
N HIS A 180 6.53 8.65 -3.11
CA HIS A 180 6.38 7.23 -3.39
C HIS A 180 7.03 6.37 -2.31
N LEU A 181 6.24 5.47 -1.72
CA LEU A 181 6.66 4.46 -0.75
C LEU A 181 6.41 3.08 -1.35
N ASN A 182 7.50 2.40 -1.73
CA ASN A 182 7.44 1.09 -2.39
C ASN A 182 7.90 -0.05 -1.48
N VAL A 183 7.07 -1.07 -1.34
CA VAL A 183 7.42 -2.33 -0.67
C VAL A 183 7.98 -3.30 -1.71
N PRO A 184 9.26 -3.68 -1.66
CA PRO A 184 9.89 -4.52 -2.69
C PRO A 184 9.49 -6.00 -2.53
N SER A 185 8.20 -6.30 -2.71
CA SER A 185 7.64 -7.64 -2.58
C SER A 185 6.54 -7.88 -3.61
N ASN A 186 6.51 -9.10 -4.17
CA ASN A 186 5.44 -9.59 -5.05
C ASN A 186 4.30 -10.29 -4.29
N VAL A 187 4.42 -10.44 -2.97
CA VAL A 187 3.47 -11.12 -2.11
C VAL A 187 2.50 -10.10 -1.55
N THR A 188 1.30 -10.00 -2.12
CA THR A 188 0.29 -8.98 -1.76
C THR A 188 0.04 -8.86 -0.25
N PRO A 189 -0.18 -9.94 0.54
CA PRO A 189 -0.34 -9.81 1.99
C PRO A 189 0.86 -9.14 2.68
N ARG A 190 2.09 -9.46 2.27
CA ARG A 190 3.32 -8.85 2.82
C ARG A 190 3.38 -7.34 2.51
N VAL A 191 2.96 -6.95 1.30
CA VAL A 191 2.87 -5.54 0.91
C VAL A 191 1.86 -4.79 1.77
N GLN A 192 0.65 -5.33 1.95
CA GLN A 192 -0.41 -4.72 2.76
C GLN A 192 -0.02 -4.61 4.25
N GLU A 193 0.64 -5.62 4.82
CA GLU A 193 1.15 -5.57 6.20
C GLU A 193 2.19 -4.45 6.41
N VAL A 194 2.98 -4.11 5.41
CA VAL A 194 3.89 -2.96 5.48
C VAL A 194 3.11 -1.66 5.29
N HIS A 195 2.17 -1.60 4.33
CA HIS A 195 1.35 -0.41 4.08
C HIS A 195 0.64 0.05 5.36
N ILE A 196 -0.01 -0.87 6.09
CA ILE A 196 -0.74 -0.49 7.31
C ILE A 196 0.21 -0.04 8.44
N VAL A 197 1.35 -0.72 8.64
CA VAL A 197 2.33 -0.30 9.66
C VAL A 197 2.88 1.09 9.36
N VAL A 198 3.22 1.38 8.10
CA VAL A 198 3.73 2.69 7.69
C VAL A 198 2.67 3.77 7.81
N SER A 199 1.42 3.46 7.46
CA SER A 199 0.30 4.40 7.59
C SER A 199 0.04 4.75 9.06
N HIS A 200 0.06 3.78 9.99
CA HIS A 200 -0.01 4.05 11.42
C HIS A 200 1.17 4.90 11.92
N THR A 201 2.38 4.62 11.46
CA THR A 201 3.56 5.44 11.77
C THR A 201 3.37 6.89 11.31
N ILE A 202 2.80 7.10 10.13
CA ILE A 202 2.49 8.45 9.62
C ILE A 202 1.43 9.12 10.50
N CYS A 203 0.34 8.42 10.89
CA CYS A 203 -0.67 8.97 11.79
C CYS A 203 -0.06 9.44 13.13
N GLU A 204 0.76 8.60 13.75
CA GLU A 204 1.44 8.91 15.01
C GLU A 204 2.37 10.12 14.86
N LEU A 205 3.18 10.16 13.81
CA LEU A 205 4.13 11.25 13.58
C LEU A 205 3.46 12.57 13.17
N VAL A 206 2.32 12.53 12.46
CA VAL A 206 1.51 13.72 12.19
C VAL A 206 0.90 14.27 13.48
N ASP A 207 0.36 13.41 14.35
CA ASP A 207 -0.13 13.81 15.67
C ASP A 207 1.00 14.42 16.52
N TRP A 208 2.19 13.80 16.50
CA TRP A 208 3.36 14.35 17.20
C TRP A 208 3.77 15.72 16.66
N ARG A 209 3.79 15.92 15.33
CA ARG A 209 4.16 17.21 14.69
C ARG A 209 3.16 18.32 14.96
N LEU A 210 1.86 17.99 15.01
CA LEU A 210 0.79 18.98 15.17
C LEU A 210 0.52 19.35 16.63
N PHE A 211 0.67 18.38 17.56
CA PHE A 211 0.12 18.53 18.91
C PHE A 211 1.09 18.25 20.06
N GLN A 212 2.23 17.63 19.83
CA GLN A 212 3.15 17.20 20.88
C GLN A 212 4.55 17.81 20.78
N ARG A 213 4.97 18.28 19.60
CA ARG A 213 6.27 18.90 19.45
C ARG A 213 6.25 20.28 20.10
N PRO A 214 7.09 20.57 21.13
CA PRO A 214 7.30 21.93 21.57
C PRO A 214 7.91 22.76 20.44
N ASP A 215 7.41 23.98 20.23
CA ASP A 215 7.95 24.97 19.30
C ASP A 215 9.41 25.31 19.60
#